data_7e85bc0270b6919069fbd41a556ca23f
#
_entry.id   7e85bc0270b6919069fbd41a556ca23f
#
_cell.length_a   1.000
_cell.length_b   1.000
_cell.length_c   1.000
_cell.angle_alpha   90.00
_cell.angle_beta   90.00
_cell.angle_gamma   90.00
#
_symmetry.space_group_name_H-M   'P 1'
#
loop_
_entity.id
_entity.type
_entity.pdbx_description
1 polymer ?
#
loop_
_entity_poly.entity_id
_entity_poly.type
_entity_poly.pdbx_seq_one_letter_code
_entity_poly.pdbx_strand_id
1 'polypeptide(L)'
;MGEVYQKGKLAKKASYQLLNYTTDEKNDALLFISNQLIEEKDLIIKENKKDLQSGKENGLSASILDRIMLDEKRIEDMASALKELVKLKDPVGEVVEEMEKENGLKIRKKTVPIGVMGMIYEARPNVTIDAASLALKTGNSIVLRGSSSAKQSNMALVNTIHRALDKSVLPRDAVQLIEDTSRETAKELFHLKEFLDVLIPRGGKGLIDTVVKEATVPVIETGAGNCHLFIDETADREMAINISLNGKTQRPSVCNALETILIEKNWFDQHGLSLLEALHNNAVEIYGDHTVCSCFSFAKEATEEDWYTEYSALKISIKVVEDVIDAISHINTYGTKHSEAIITENKENAELFLSGVDAAAVYHNASTRFTDGFEFGYGAEIGISTQKLHARGPMGLNALTSVKYFIYGDGQVRK
;
A
#
# COMPACT_ATOMS: atom_id res chain seq x y z
N MET A 1 -5.17 30.97 -12.95
CA MET A 1 -5.53 29.60 -12.55
C MET A 1 -4.29 29.01 -11.88
N GLY A 2 -4.44 28.41 -10.70
CA GLY A 2 -3.34 27.84 -9.91
C GLY A 2 -2.68 26.64 -10.60
N GLU A 3 -1.51 26.25 -10.11
CA GLU A 3 -0.74 25.11 -10.61
C GLU A 3 -1.57 23.82 -10.59
N VAL A 4 -2.24 23.53 -9.47
CA VAL A 4 -3.04 22.31 -9.26
C VAL A 4 -4.13 22.17 -10.32
N TYR A 5 -4.85 23.24 -10.62
CA TYR A 5 -5.88 23.27 -11.66
C TYR A 5 -5.31 22.96 -13.03
N GLN A 6 -4.19 23.60 -13.42
CA GLN A 6 -3.55 23.39 -14.72
C GLN A 6 -3.06 21.96 -14.90
N LYS A 7 -2.37 21.40 -13.88
CA LYS A 7 -1.87 20.03 -13.90
C LYS A 7 -3.02 19.00 -13.95
N GLY A 8 -4.09 19.23 -13.17
CA GLY A 8 -5.30 18.39 -13.23
C GLY A 8 -5.96 18.39 -14.61
N LYS A 9 -6.08 19.56 -15.24
CA LYS A 9 -6.64 19.70 -16.59
C LYS A 9 -5.81 18.97 -17.66
N LEU A 10 -4.47 19.06 -17.59
CA LEU A 10 -3.56 18.36 -18.50
C LEU A 10 -3.68 16.84 -18.32
N ALA A 11 -3.66 16.35 -17.07
CA ALA A 11 -3.84 14.94 -16.75
C ALA A 11 -5.20 14.41 -17.26
N LYS A 12 -6.30 15.18 -17.08
CA LYS A 12 -7.63 14.78 -17.56
C LYS A 12 -7.68 14.67 -19.08
N LYS A 13 -7.05 15.60 -19.81
CA LYS A 13 -6.93 15.51 -21.26
C LYS A 13 -6.13 14.27 -21.68
N ALA A 14 -5.01 14.00 -21.02
CA ALA A 14 -4.17 12.83 -21.29
C ALA A 14 -4.90 11.51 -21.00
N SER A 15 -5.73 11.45 -19.95
CA SER A 15 -6.47 10.22 -19.60
C SER A 15 -7.40 9.76 -20.73
N TYR A 16 -8.02 10.69 -21.47
CA TYR A 16 -8.84 10.33 -22.64
C TYR A 16 -8.00 9.79 -23.80
N GLN A 17 -6.77 10.29 -23.95
CA GLN A 17 -5.84 9.78 -24.98
C GLN A 17 -5.38 8.36 -24.64
N LEU A 18 -5.10 8.10 -23.35
CA LEU A 18 -4.62 6.80 -22.85
C LEU A 18 -5.60 5.66 -23.14
N LEU A 19 -6.89 5.92 -23.30
CA LEU A 19 -7.90 4.90 -23.64
C LEU A 19 -7.67 4.23 -25.01
N ASN A 20 -6.86 4.83 -25.89
CA ASN A 20 -6.65 4.35 -27.24
C ASN A 20 -5.34 3.55 -27.41
N TYR A 21 -4.49 3.48 -26.39
CA TYR A 21 -3.21 2.78 -26.50
C TYR A 21 -3.32 1.31 -26.12
N THR A 22 -2.60 0.50 -26.87
CA THR A 22 -2.49 -0.94 -26.66
C THR A 22 -1.60 -1.28 -25.46
N THR A 23 -1.67 -2.52 -25.01
CA THR A 23 -0.77 -3.04 -23.95
C THR A 23 0.69 -2.92 -24.37
N ASP A 24 1.04 -3.20 -25.63
CA ASP A 24 2.42 -3.13 -26.13
C ASP A 24 2.95 -1.69 -26.10
N GLU A 25 2.16 -0.71 -26.56
CA GLU A 25 2.54 0.70 -26.52
C GLU A 25 2.76 1.19 -25.06
N LYS A 26 1.94 0.74 -24.12
CA LYS A 26 2.14 1.04 -22.70
C LYS A 26 3.40 0.37 -22.15
N ASN A 27 3.65 -0.87 -22.53
CA ASN A 27 4.84 -1.61 -22.15
C ASN A 27 6.12 -0.95 -22.69
N ASP A 28 6.13 -0.53 -23.95
CA ASP A 28 7.26 0.18 -24.56
C ASP A 28 7.58 1.48 -23.82
N ALA A 29 6.56 2.25 -23.43
CA ALA A 29 6.75 3.46 -22.63
C ALA A 29 7.39 3.15 -21.26
N LEU A 30 6.97 2.06 -20.59
CA LEU A 30 7.58 1.63 -19.33
C LEU A 30 9.04 1.20 -19.50
N LEU A 31 9.38 0.52 -20.60
CA LEU A 31 10.76 0.17 -20.93
C LEU A 31 11.61 1.41 -21.24
N PHE A 32 11.06 2.42 -21.93
CA PHE A 32 11.75 3.71 -22.11
C PHE A 32 12.01 4.39 -20.75
N ILE A 33 11.04 4.38 -19.82
CA ILE A 33 11.24 4.94 -18.47
C ILE A 33 12.33 4.15 -17.73
N SER A 34 12.31 2.81 -17.76
CA SER A 34 13.33 1.97 -17.14
C SER A 34 14.74 2.31 -17.67
N ASN A 35 14.90 2.43 -18.97
CA ASN A 35 16.18 2.76 -19.58
C ASN A 35 16.63 4.19 -19.22
N GLN A 36 15.69 5.16 -19.24
CA GLN A 36 15.99 6.55 -18.93
C GLN A 36 16.43 6.74 -17.48
N LEU A 37 15.87 5.95 -16.53
CA LEU A 37 16.31 5.96 -15.14
C LEU A 37 17.79 5.56 -15.00
N ILE A 38 18.23 4.58 -15.76
CA ILE A 38 19.63 4.14 -15.76
C ILE A 38 20.54 5.17 -16.45
N GLU A 39 20.11 5.73 -17.58
CA GLU A 39 20.86 6.77 -18.29
C GLU A 39 21.07 8.03 -17.44
N GLU A 40 20.10 8.39 -16.61
CA GLU A 40 20.11 9.61 -15.81
C GLU A 40 20.38 9.39 -14.34
N LYS A 41 20.85 8.19 -13.93
CA LYS A 41 21.06 7.85 -12.53
C LYS A 41 21.93 8.88 -11.78
N ASP A 42 22.99 9.37 -12.40
CA ASP A 42 23.89 10.36 -11.79
C ASP A 42 23.20 11.71 -11.53
N LEU A 43 22.34 12.13 -12.47
CA LEU A 43 21.52 13.34 -12.31
C LEU A 43 20.53 13.17 -11.16
N ILE A 44 19.83 12.04 -11.09
CA ILE A 44 18.87 11.74 -10.02
C ILE A 44 19.57 11.73 -8.66
N ILE A 45 20.71 11.05 -8.54
CA ILE A 45 21.52 11.00 -7.31
C ILE A 45 21.99 12.40 -6.91
N LYS A 46 22.42 13.21 -7.87
CA LYS A 46 22.85 14.59 -7.62
C LYS A 46 21.72 15.44 -7.03
N GLU A 47 20.51 15.34 -7.59
CA GLU A 47 19.35 16.07 -7.07
C GLU A 47 18.90 15.53 -5.70
N ASN A 48 18.96 14.20 -5.51
CA ASN A 48 18.66 13.58 -4.22
C ASN A 48 19.63 14.02 -3.11
N LYS A 49 20.91 14.22 -3.42
CA LYS A 49 21.89 14.75 -2.45
C LYS A 49 21.48 16.12 -1.90
N LYS A 50 20.79 16.97 -2.69
CA LYS A 50 20.28 18.26 -2.22
C LYS A 50 19.18 18.07 -1.17
N ASP A 51 18.25 17.12 -1.40
CA ASP A 51 17.21 16.81 -0.43
C ASP A 51 17.79 16.21 0.86
N LEU A 52 18.78 15.32 0.76
CA LEU A 52 19.47 14.73 1.92
C LEU A 52 20.23 15.79 2.72
N GLN A 53 20.90 16.74 2.06
CA GLN A 53 21.61 17.84 2.72
C GLN A 53 20.62 18.74 3.45
N SER A 54 19.58 19.21 2.77
CA SER A 54 18.51 20.01 3.36
C SER A 54 17.80 19.28 4.51
N GLY A 55 17.57 17.98 4.37
CA GLY A 55 16.97 17.16 5.41
C GLY A 55 17.83 17.09 6.68
N LYS A 56 19.15 16.92 6.54
CA LYS A 56 20.09 16.96 7.67
C LYS A 56 20.11 18.32 8.36
N GLU A 57 20.16 19.42 7.60
CA GLU A 57 20.14 20.78 8.11
C GLU A 57 18.84 21.11 8.86
N ASN A 58 17.71 20.54 8.42
CA ASN A 58 16.40 20.69 9.06
C ASN A 58 16.14 19.66 10.17
N GLY A 59 17.12 18.84 10.56
CA GLY A 59 17.02 17.91 11.68
C GLY A 59 16.12 16.70 11.44
N LEU A 60 15.94 16.25 10.19
CA LEU A 60 15.18 15.04 9.92
C LEU A 60 15.86 13.81 10.55
N SER A 61 15.05 12.88 11.07
CA SER A 61 15.55 11.65 11.67
C SER A 61 16.32 10.78 10.66
N ALA A 62 17.24 9.96 11.16
CA ALA A 62 18.00 9.00 10.33
C ALA A 62 17.07 8.08 9.52
N SER A 63 15.94 7.67 10.09
CA SER A 63 14.92 6.85 9.40
C SER A 63 14.28 7.59 8.22
N ILE A 64 13.98 8.89 8.35
CA ILE A 64 13.43 9.68 7.24
C ILE A 64 14.50 9.90 6.17
N LEU A 65 15.74 10.20 6.57
CA LEU A 65 16.85 10.36 5.64
C LEU A 65 17.12 9.08 4.83
N ASP A 66 17.05 7.91 5.47
CA ASP A 66 17.14 6.63 4.75
C ASP A 66 15.99 6.43 3.76
N ARG A 67 14.75 6.79 4.13
CA ARG A 67 13.58 6.67 3.27
C ARG A 67 13.66 7.54 2.02
N ILE A 68 14.22 8.75 2.11
CA ILE A 68 14.35 9.66 0.96
C ILE A 68 15.61 9.42 0.15
N MET A 69 16.57 8.64 0.65
CA MET A 69 17.83 8.38 -0.03
C MET A 69 17.61 7.61 -1.34
N LEU A 70 18.26 8.06 -2.41
CA LEU A 70 18.37 7.36 -3.68
C LEU A 70 19.86 7.17 -4.00
N ASP A 71 20.29 5.93 -3.99
CA ASP A 71 21.60 5.49 -4.45
C ASP A 71 21.49 4.74 -5.79
N GLU A 72 22.61 4.34 -6.34
CA GLU A 72 22.68 3.60 -7.60
C GLU A 72 21.83 2.33 -7.56
N LYS A 73 21.93 1.55 -6.48
CA LYS A 73 21.17 0.31 -6.30
C LYS A 73 19.65 0.56 -6.28
N ARG A 74 19.19 1.54 -5.53
CA ARG A 74 17.75 1.87 -5.44
C ARG A 74 17.19 2.33 -6.79
N ILE A 75 17.98 3.02 -7.62
CA ILE A 75 17.57 3.41 -8.98
C ILE A 75 17.54 2.18 -9.90
N GLU A 76 18.51 1.28 -9.80
CA GLU A 76 18.54 0.02 -10.54
C GLU A 76 17.38 -0.89 -10.15
N ASP A 77 17.03 -0.95 -8.85
CA ASP A 77 15.87 -1.69 -8.35
C ASP A 77 14.55 -1.13 -8.93
N MET A 78 14.38 0.22 -9.00
CA MET A 78 13.22 0.85 -9.64
C MET A 78 13.16 0.50 -11.13
N ALA A 79 14.28 0.59 -11.85
CA ALA A 79 14.33 0.24 -13.28
C ALA A 79 14.01 -1.23 -13.54
N SER A 80 14.46 -2.12 -12.64
CA SER A 80 14.18 -3.55 -12.71
C SER A 80 12.71 -3.85 -12.41
N ALA A 81 12.11 -3.17 -11.43
CA ALA A 81 10.69 -3.30 -11.11
C ALA A 81 9.79 -2.94 -12.31
N LEU A 82 10.15 -1.92 -13.11
CA LEU A 82 9.45 -1.58 -14.36
C LEU A 82 9.50 -2.73 -15.37
N LYS A 83 10.64 -3.41 -15.51
CA LYS A 83 10.78 -4.57 -16.41
C LYS A 83 9.92 -5.76 -15.95
N GLU A 84 9.80 -5.97 -14.64
CA GLU A 84 8.88 -6.99 -14.11
C GLU A 84 7.43 -6.58 -14.32
N LEU A 85 7.09 -5.30 -14.13
CA LEU A 85 5.74 -4.77 -14.37
C LEU A 85 5.28 -4.98 -15.83
N VAL A 86 6.18 -4.86 -16.81
CA VAL A 86 5.90 -5.12 -18.22
C VAL A 86 5.44 -6.56 -18.46
N LYS A 87 5.99 -7.53 -17.72
CA LYS A 87 5.63 -8.96 -17.85
C LYS A 87 4.24 -9.29 -17.31
N LEU A 88 3.71 -8.45 -16.42
CA LEU A 88 2.39 -8.67 -15.86
C LEU A 88 1.29 -8.43 -16.88
N LYS A 89 0.24 -9.22 -16.78
CA LYS A 89 -0.95 -9.10 -17.63
C LYS A 89 -1.60 -7.72 -17.41
N ASP A 90 -1.91 -7.05 -18.49
CA ASP A 90 -2.71 -5.83 -18.48
C ASP A 90 -4.17 -6.18 -18.13
N PRO A 91 -4.74 -5.64 -17.07
CA PRO A 91 -6.12 -5.96 -16.70
C PRO A 91 -7.15 -5.21 -17.55
N VAL A 92 -6.75 -4.19 -18.33
CA VAL A 92 -7.68 -3.36 -19.08
C VAL A 92 -8.28 -4.12 -20.26
N GLY A 93 -9.61 -4.08 -20.37
CA GLY A 93 -10.34 -4.73 -21.47
C GLY A 93 -10.78 -6.17 -21.18
N GLU A 94 -10.45 -6.73 -20.01
CA GLU A 94 -10.92 -8.06 -19.62
C GLU A 94 -12.44 -8.09 -19.47
N VAL A 95 -13.07 -9.15 -19.97
CA VAL A 95 -14.50 -9.41 -19.78
C VAL A 95 -14.69 -10.08 -18.42
N VAL A 96 -15.25 -9.34 -17.47
CA VAL A 96 -15.54 -9.83 -16.12
C VAL A 96 -16.85 -10.61 -16.07
N GLU A 97 -17.82 -10.18 -16.89
CA GLU A 97 -19.16 -10.77 -16.94
C GLU A 97 -19.76 -10.59 -18.34
N GLU A 98 -20.43 -11.61 -18.83
CA GLU A 98 -21.16 -11.55 -20.11
C GLU A 98 -22.55 -12.15 -19.93
N MET A 99 -23.55 -11.48 -20.48
CA MET A 99 -24.94 -11.97 -20.49
C MET A 99 -25.62 -11.64 -21.80
N GLU A 100 -26.45 -12.55 -22.27
CA GLU A 100 -27.37 -12.34 -23.41
C GLU A 100 -28.81 -12.33 -22.91
N LYS A 101 -29.57 -11.31 -23.32
CA LYS A 101 -30.97 -11.15 -22.94
C LYS A 101 -31.88 -11.83 -23.98
N GLU A 102 -33.09 -12.24 -23.57
CA GLU A 102 -34.10 -12.87 -24.43
C GLU A 102 -34.41 -12.04 -25.69
N ASN A 103 -34.30 -10.72 -25.61
CA ASN A 103 -34.48 -9.82 -26.74
C ASN A 103 -33.24 -9.67 -27.64
N GLY A 104 -32.18 -10.43 -27.41
CA GLY A 104 -30.94 -10.44 -28.21
C GLY A 104 -29.91 -9.40 -27.83
N LEU A 105 -30.13 -8.57 -26.77
CA LEU A 105 -29.08 -7.66 -26.27
C LEU A 105 -27.94 -8.49 -25.65
N LYS A 106 -26.71 -8.21 -26.10
CA LYS A 106 -25.48 -8.77 -25.50
C LYS A 106 -24.84 -7.70 -24.62
N ILE A 107 -24.68 -8.02 -23.35
CA ILE A 107 -24.11 -7.11 -22.34
C ILE A 107 -22.79 -7.69 -21.87
N ARG A 108 -21.69 -6.94 -22.05
CA ARG A 108 -20.35 -7.31 -21.56
C ARG A 108 -19.92 -6.29 -20.53
N LYS A 109 -19.60 -6.73 -19.33
CA LYS A 109 -18.94 -5.93 -18.30
C LYS A 109 -17.43 -6.11 -18.47
N LYS A 110 -16.73 -5.02 -18.80
CA LYS A 110 -15.29 -5.05 -19.01
C LYS A 110 -14.57 -4.11 -18.04
N THR A 111 -13.34 -4.48 -17.71
CA THR A 111 -12.43 -3.58 -16.99
C THR A 111 -11.98 -2.43 -17.86
N VAL A 112 -11.89 -1.25 -17.25
CA VAL A 112 -11.44 0.00 -17.88
C VAL A 112 -10.55 0.77 -16.90
N PRO A 113 -9.68 1.68 -17.36
CA PRO A 113 -8.97 2.59 -16.45
C PRO A 113 -9.93 3.35 -15.54
N ILE A 114 -9.50 3.70 -14.32
CA ILE A 114 -10.25 4.62 -13.43
C ILE A 114 -10.35 6.01 -14.08
N GLY A 115 -9.24 6.50 -14.65
CA GLY A 115 -9.15 7.81 -15.31
C GLY A 115 -7.96 8.61 -14.83
N VAL A 116 -8.15 9.62 -13.97
CA VAL A 116 -7.10 10.44 -13.39
C VAL A 116 -6.94 10.12 -11.91
N MET A 117 -5.75 9.66 -11.55
CA MET A 117 -5.41 9.36 -10.17
C MET A 117 -4.64 10.54 -9.57
N GLY A 118 -5.03 11.00 -8.39
CA GLY A 118 -4.20 11.88 -7.56
C GLY A 118 -3.43 11.05 -6.54
N MET A 119 -2.16 11.37 -6.31
CA MET A 119 -1.39 10.72 -5.26
C MET A 119 -0.64 11.70 -4.39
N ILE A 120 -0.85 11.62 -3.08
CA ILE A 120 -0.15 12.43 -2.08
C ILE A 120 0.72 11.51 -1.25
N TYR A 121 2.03 11.79 -1.21
CA TYR A 121 2.97 10.88 -0.54
C TYR A 121 4.08 11.62 0.21
N GLU A 122 4.61 10.95 1.24
CA GLU A 122 5.63 11.48 2.14
C GLU A 122 6.93 10.68 2.01
N ALA A 123 8.05 11.39 2.04
CA ALA A 123 9.42 10.88 2.27
C ALA A 123 9.78 9.56 1.55
N ARG A 124 9.27 9.34 0.33
CA ARG A 124 9.50 8.11 -0.46
C ARG A 124 9.56 8.45 -1.96
N PRO A 125 10.69 8.96 -2.48
CA PRO A 125 10.78 9.35 -3.89
C PRO A 125 10.56 8.18 -4.87
N ASN A 126 10.85 6.93 -4.49
CA ASN A 126 10.54 5.76 -5.30
C ASN A 126 9.04 5.65 -5.65
N VAL A 127 8.15 6.12 -4.77
CA VAL A 127 6.70 6.13 -5.02
C VAL A 127 6.34 6.92 -6.28
N THR A 128 7.15 7.93 -6.66
CA THR A 128 6.98 8.66 -7.92
C THR A 128 7.01 7.72 -9.13
N ILE A 129 7.97 6.79 -9.15
CA ILE A 129 8.13 5.82 -10.24
C ILE A 129 7.06 4.72 -10.13
N ASP A 130 6.87 4.16 -8.93
CA ASP A 130 5.91 3.08 -8.71
C ASP A 130 4.49 3.51 -9.12
N ALA A 131 4.04 4.67 -8.63
CA ALA A 131 2.72 5.19 -8.92
C ALA A 131 2.52 5.57 -10.40
N ALA A 132 3.52 6.24 -11.01
CA ALA A 132 3.44 6.62 -12.41
C ALA A 132 3.42 5.39 -13.33
N SER A 133 4.25 4.39 -13.06
CA SER A 133 4.32 3.17 -13.87
C SER A 133 3.06 2.32 -13.78
N LEU A 134 2.51 2.13 -12.58
CA LEU A 134 1.24 1.44 -12.37
C LEU A 134 0.08 2.16 -13.04
N ALA A 135 0.03 3.50 -12.95
CA ALA A 135 -0.97 4.31 -13.64
C ALA A 135 -0.88 4.13 -15.16
N LEU A 136 0.30 4.30 -15.75
CA LEU A 136 0.51 4.17 -17.21
C LEU A 136 0.19 2.75 -17.70
N LYS A 137 0.61 1.70 -16.98
CA LYS A 137 0.31 0.29 -17.32
C LYS A 137 -1.19 0.04 -17.40
N THR A 138 -1.95 0.65 -16.50
CA THR A 138 -3.42 0.50 -16.43
C THR A 138 -4.19 1.57 -17.23
N GLY A 139 -3.49 2.38 -18.05
CA GLY A 139 -4.10 3.39 -18.90
C GLY A 139 -4.67 4.59 -18.14
N ASN A 140 -4.22 4.82 -16.90
CA ASN A 140 -4.57 5.98 -16.10
C ASN A 140 -3.54 7.11 -16.29
N SER A 141 -3.98 8.36 -16.18
CA SER A 141 -3.08 9.48 -15.89
C SER A 141 -2.95 9.69 -14.39
N ILE A 142 -1.88 10.38 -13.98
CA ILE A 142 -1.61 10.61 -12.57
C ILE A 142 -1.13 12.02 -12.27
N VAL A 143 -1.63 12.60 -11.18
CA VAL A 143 -1.17 13.85 -10.58
C VAL A 143 -0.50 13.54 -9.25
N LEU A 144 0.81 13.73 -9.21
CA LEU A 144 1.67 13.43 -8.06
C LEU A 144 1.88 14.67 -7.21
N ARG A 145 1.84 14.51 -5.87
CA ARG A 145 2.21 15.54 -4.91
C ARG A 145 3.05 14.93 -3.81
N GLY A 146 4.37 15.08 -3.90
CA GLY A 146 5.32 14.63 -2.89
C GLY A 146 5.54 15.64 -1.77
N SER A 147 6.24 15.22 -0.69
CA SER A 147 6.63 16.11 0.39
C SER A 147 7.78 17.04 0.01
N SER A 148 7.92 18.14 0.76
CA SER A 148 9.06 19.08 0.62
C SER A 148 10.41 18.42 0.89
N SER A 149 10.45 17.37 1.72
CA SER A 149 11.69 16.65 2.08
C SER A 149 12.33 15.88 0.91
N ALA A 150 11.59 15.63 -0.19
CA ALA A 150 12.07 14.91 -1.37
C ALA A 150 11.76 15.67 -2.68
N LYS A 151 11.62 16.99 -2.61
CA LYS A 151 11.17 17.83 -3.75
C LYS A 151 12.08 17.69 -4.96
N GLN A 152 13.40 17.84 -4.79
CA GLN A 152 14.36 17.80 -5.89
C GLN A 152 14.41 16.41 -6.53
N SER A 153 14.36 15.38 -5.71
CA SER A 153 14.30 13.98 -6.16
C SER A 153 13.05 13.71 -6.99
N ASN A 154 11.87 14.12 -6.50
CA ASN A 154 10.60 13.93 -7.21
C ASN A 154 10.59 14.68 -8.54
N MET A 155 11.09 15.91 -8.58
CA MET A 155 11.23 16.68 -9.81
C MET A 155 12.18 16.01 -10.82
N ALA A 156 13.33 15.51 -10.34
CA ALA A 156 14.28 14.79 -11.20
C ALA A 156 13.64 13.53 -11.81
N LEU A 157 12.96 12.71 -10.96
CA LEU A 157 12.29 11.48 -11.39
C LEU A 157 11.17 11.75 -12.41
N VAL A 158 10.29 12.75 -12.16
CA VAL A 158 9.23 13.09 -13.12
C VAL A 158 9.80 13.66 -14.43
N ASN A 159 10.86 14.46 -14.36
CA ASN A 159 11.54 14.93 -15.57
C ASN A 159 12.17 13.77 -16.37
N THR A 160 12.69 12.74 -15.69
CA THR A 160 13.18 11.51 -16.33
C THR A 160 12.04 10.74 -16.99
N ILE A 161 10.89 10.59 -16.32
CA ILE A 161 9.67 10.02 -16.93
C ILE A 161 9.26 10.80 -18.17
N HIS A 162 9.21 12.13 -18.11
CA HIS A 162 8.81 12.98 -19.22
C HIS A 162 9.72 12.80 -20.43
N ARG A 163 11.06 12.75 -20.23
CA ARG A 163 12.01 12.50 -21.34
C ARG A 163 11.86 11.11 -21.96
N ALA A 164 11.47 10.13 -21.15
CA ALA A 164 11.15 8.79 -21.66
C ALA A 164 9.84 8.80 -22.46
N LEU A 165 8.80 9.47 -21.95
CA LEU A 165 7.52 9.59 -22.66
C LEU A 165 7.64 10.37 -23.96
N ASP A 166 8.51 11.39 -24.04
CA ASP A 166 8.82 12.11 -25.29
C ASP A 166 9.44 11.20 -26.37
N LYS A 167 10.00 10.03 -26.00
CA LYS A 167 10.49 8.98 -26.91
C LYS A 167 9.41 7.94 -27.25
N SER A 168 8.25 7.97 -26.59
CA SER A 168 7.15 7.03 -26.72
C SER A 168 5.95 7.65 -27.44
N VAL A 169 4.90 6.83 -27.65
CA VAL A 169 3.63 7.32 -28.20
C VAL A 169 2.68 7.83 -27.10
N LEU A 170 2.96 7.54 -25.83
CA LEU A 170 2.12 7.96 -24.72
C LEU A 170 2.28 9.47 -24.45
N PRO A 171 1.18 10.15 -24.08
CA PRO A 171 1.25 11.60 -23.84
C PRO A 171 2.08 11.90 -22.57
N ARG A 172 3.02 12.81 -22.69
CA ARG A 172 3.83 13.33 -21.58
C ARG A 172 2.96 13.82 -20.42
N ASP A 173 1.82 14.45 -20.73
CA ASP A 173 0.88 15.00 -19.76
C ASP A 173 0.15 13.93 -18.93
N ALA A 174 0.33 12.64 -19.23
CA ALA A 174 -0.19 11.54 -18.43
C ALA A 174 0.39 11.50 -17.01
N VAL A 175 1.59 12.05 -16.80
CA VAL A 175 2.24 12.13 -15.48
C VAL A 175 2.48 13.59 -15.15
N GLN A 176 1.83 14.09 -14.11
CA GLN A 176 1.95 15.46 -13.63
C GLN A 176 2.51 15.49 -12.21
N LEU A 177 3.32 16.48 -11.88
CA LEU A 177 3.84 16.74 -10.54
C LEU A 177 3.42 18.12 -10.08
N ILE A 178 2.83 18.23 -8.89
CA ILE A 178 2.65 19.49 -8.20
C ILE A 178 3.97 19.85 -7.52
N GLU A 179 4.60 20.93 -7.97
CA GLU A 179 5.92 21.36 -7.51
C GLU A 179 5.85 22.20 -6.23
N ASP A 180 4.72 22.89 -6.03
CA ASP A 180 4.44 23.58 -4.78
C ASP A 180 4.02 22.54 -3.71
N THR A 181 4.88 22.41 -2.69
CA THR A 181 4.68 21.48 -1.57
C THR A 181 3.99 22.12 -0.37
N SER A 182 3.36 23.28 -0.52
CA SER A 182 2.59 23.95 0.55
C SER A 182 1.36 23.13 0.96
N ARG A 183 0.82 23.39 2.14
CA ARG A 183 -0.41 22.74 2.61
C ARG A 183 -1.63 23.18 1.80
N GLU A 184 -1.59 24.40 1.29
CA GLU A 184 -2.64 24.99 0.46
C GLU A 184 -2.83 24.20 -0.84
N THR A 185 -1.75 23.90 -1.56
CA THR A 185 -1.82 23.09 -2.78
C THR A 185 -2.27 21.66 -2.52
N ALA A 186 -1.93 21.08 -1.33
CA ALA A 186 -2.49 19.78 -0.93
C ALA A 186 -4.01 19.86 -0.78
N LYS A 187 -4.54 20.91 -0.12
CA LYS A 187 -5.99 21.11 0.03
C LYS A 187 -6.70 21.36 -1.30
N GLU A 188 -6.07 22.11 -2.21
CA GLU A 188 -6.61 22.27 -3.57
C GLU A 188 -6.77 20.91 -4.25
N LEU A 189 -5.77 20.01 -4.11
CA LEU A 189 -5.82 18.67 -4.69
C LEU A 189 -6.92 17.80 -4.07
N PHE A 190 -7.21 17.93 -2.75
CA PHE A 190 -8.30 17.23 -2.08
C PHE A 190 -9.68 17.54 -2.69
N HIS A 191 -9.82 18.73 -3.27
CA HIS A 191 -11.09 19.21 -3.80
C HIS A 191 -11.16 19.24 -5.33
N LEU A 192 -10.14 18.74 -6.03
CA LEU A 192 -10.01 18.81 -7.49
C LEU A 192 -10.88 17.76 -8.22
N LYS A 193 -12.11 17.52 -7.75
CA LYS A 193 -13.03 16.52 -8.32
C LYS A 193 -13.45 16.77 -9.77
N GLU A 194 -13.23 17.98 -10.29
CA GLU A 194 -13.46 18.28 -11.72
C GLU A 194 -12.53 17.46 -12.61
N PHE A 195 -11.32 17.15 -12.14
CA PHE A 195 -10.31 16.46 -12.93
C PHE A 195 -9.90 15.11 -12.36
N LEU A 196 -9.87 14.94 -11.04
CA LEU A 196 -9.47 13.70 -10.40
C LEU A 196 -10.65 12.76 -10.21
N ASP A 197 -10.46 11.50 -10.57
CA ASP A 197 -11.43 10.43 -10.36
C ASP A 197 -11.22 9.72 -9.01
N VAL A 198 -9.97 9.69 -8.52
CA VAL A 198 -9.60 9.09 -7.23
C VAL A 198 -8.36 9.78 -6.63
N LEU A 199 -8.25 9.80 -5.30
CA LEU A 199 -7.10 10.29 -4.56
C LEU A 199 -6.56 9.18 -3.66
N ILE A 200 -5.23 8.98 -3.66
CA ILE A 200 -4.55 7.93 -2.88
C ILE A 200 -3.52 8.61 -1.98
N PRO A 201 -3.75 8.67 -0.66
CA PRO A 201 -2.74 9.13 0.29
C PRO A 201 -1.73 8.01 0.60
N ARG A 202 -0.44 8.34 0.68
CA ARG A 202 0.65 7.41 1.04
C ARG A 202 1.61 8.08 2.03
N GLY A 203 1.42 7.85 3.33
CA GLY A 203 2.21 8.50 4.37
C GLY A 203 1.84 8.03 5.75
N GLY A 204 2.17 8.82 6.78
CA GLY A 204 1.77 8.55 8.15
C GLY A 204 0.26 8.70 8.37
N LYS A 205 -0.23 8.11 9.47
CA LYS A 205 -1.65 8.13 9.88
C LYS A 205 -2.28 9.53 9.80
N GLY A 206 -1.56 10.56 10.26
CA GLY A 206 -2.07 11.94 10.25
C GLY A 206 -2.35 12.49 8.86
N LEU A 207 -1.54 12.16 7.84
CA LEU A 207 -1.82 12.52 6.46
C LEU A 207 -3.04 11.76 5.94
N ILE A 208 -3.11 10.47 6.17
CA ILE A 208 -4.21 9.61 5.68
C ILE A 208 -5.54 10.08 6.28
N ASP A 209 -5.60 10.26 7.60
CA ASP A 209 -6.79 10.73 8.30
C ASP A 209 -7.25 12.12 7.79
N THR A 210 -6.28 13.02 7.52
CA THR A 210 -6.59 14.34 6.98
C THR A 210 -7.20 14.25 5.59
N VAL A 211 -6.61 13.45 4.70
CA VAL A 211 -7.12 13.27 3.33
C VAL A 211 -8.50 12.64 3.35
N VAL A 212 -8.68 11.55 4.12
CA VAL A 212 -9.99 10.86 4.23
C VAL A 212 -11.07 11.80 4.76
N LYS A 213 -10.74 12.66 5.72
CA LYS A 213 -11.69 13.59 6.34
C LYS A 213 -12.02 14.80 5.47
N GLU A 214 -11.02 15.36 4.77
CA GLU A 214 -11.18 16.66 4.09
C GLU A 214 -11.43 16.52 2.58
N ALA A 215 -11.06 15.39 1.94
CA ALA A 215 -11.19 15.28 0.50
C ALA A 215 -12.64 15.17 0.03
N THR A 216 -12.95 15.86 -1.08
CA THR A 216 -14.21 15.69 -1.83
C THR A 216 -14.04 14.79 -3.05
N VAL A 217 -12.79 14.55 -3.48
CA VAL A 217 -12.44 13.50 -4.43
C VAL A 217 -12.57 12.15 -3.71
N PRO A 218 -13.13 11.10 -4.32
CA PRO A 218 -13.12 9.76 -3.74
C PRO A 218 -11.72 9.32 -3.34
N VAL A 219 -11.57 8.76 -2.13
CA VAL A 219 -10.27 8.36 -1.58
C VAL A 219 -10.16 6.83 -1.55
N ILE A 220 -9.04 6.29 -2.00
CA ILE A 220 -8.64 4.94 -1.67
C ILE A 220 -7.65 5.03 -0.51
N GLU A 221 -8.11 4.61 0.66
CA GLU A 221 -7.35 4.68 1.89
C GLU A 221 -6.28 3.59 1.93
N THR A 222 -5.02 3.96 2.22
CA THR A 222 -3.96 3.02 2.57
C THR A 222 -3.85 3.00 4.09
N GLY A 223 -4.14 1.85 4.72
CA GLY A 223 -4.23 1.77 6.18
C GLY A 223 -2.88 1.81 6.90
N ALA A 224 -2.88 2.27 8.15
CA ALA A 224 -1.86 1.93 9.12
C ALA A 224 -1.98 0.43 9.47
N GLY A 225 -0.89 -0.20 9.86
CA GLY A 225 -0.83 -1.65 10.09
C GLY A 225 -0.66 -2.02 11.57
N ASN A 226 -1.71 -1.89 12.39
CA ASN A 226 -1.70 -2.54 13.72
C ASN A 226 -2.10 -4.02 13.56
N CYS A 227 -1.14 -4.83 13.10
CA CYS A 227 -1.36 -6.24 12.78
C CYS A 227 -1.23 -7.12 14.01
N HIS A 228 -2.11 -8.13 14.12
CA HIS A 228 -2.16 -9.06 15.24
C HIS A 228 -1.79 -10.48 14.84
N LEU A 229 -1.23 -11.21 15.78
CA LEU A 229 -1.06 -12.64 15.73
C LEU A 229 -1.78 -13.26 16.92
N PHE A 230 -2.69 -14.20 16.70
CA PHE A 230 -3.26 -15.02 17.76
C PHE A 230 -2.60 -16.40 17.79
N ILE A 231 -2.12 -16.80 18.94
CA ILE A 231 -1.55 -18.13 19.22
C ILE A 231 -2.59 -18.90 20.04
N ASP A 232 -3.21 -19.87 19.39
CA ASP A 232 -4.27 -20.70 19.96
C ASP A 232 -3.70 -21.82 20.84
N GLU A 233 -4.54 -22.47 21.68
CA GLU A 233 -4.14 -23.56 22.59
C GLU A 233 -3.37 -24.67 21.88
N THR A 234 -3.77 -25.02 20.64
CA THR A 234 -3.19 -26.13 19.86
C THR A 234 -2.01 -25.72 18.97
N ALA A 235 -1.54 -24.49 19.08
CA ALA A 235 -0.46 -23.99 18.24
C ALA A 235 0.85 -24.75 18.47
N ASP A 236 1.51 -25.16 17.38
CA ASP A 236 2.87 -25.68 17.47
C ASP A 236 3.84 -24.61 17.99
N ARG A 237 4.62 -24.98 18.99
CA ARG A 237 5.50 -24.05 19.70
C ARG A 237 6.57 -23.41 18.80
N GLU A 238 7.23 -24.23 17.96
CA GLU A 238 8.31 -23.73 17.10
C GLU A 238 7.75 -22.84 16.00
N MET A 239 6.63 -23.21 15.41
CA MET A 239 5.91 -22.40 14.45
C MET A 239 5.50 -21.05 15.04
N ALA A 240 4.92 -21.04 16.24
CA ALA A 240 4.50 -19.83 16.93
C ALA A 240 5.66 -18.86 17.17
N ILE A 241 6.79 -19.37 17.68
CA ILE A 241 7.99 -18.55 17.91
C ILE A 241 8.55 -18.01 16.56
N ASN A 242 8.69 -18.86 15.55
CA ASN A 242 9.26 -18.48 14.26
C ASN A 242 8.42 -17.42 13.53
N ILE A 243 7.08 -17.60 13.52
CA ILE A 243 6.18 -16.64 12.87
C ILE A 243 6.17 -15.31 13.64
N SER A 244 6.16 -15.35 14.98
CA SER A 244 6.22 -14.15 15.81
C SER A 244 7.50 -13.35 15.58
N LEU A 245 8.66 -14.01 15.59
CA LEU A 245 9.96 -13.38 15.30
C LEU A 245 10.01 -12.83 13.89
N ASN A 246 9.63 -13.62 12.87
CA ASN A 246 9.60 -13.16 11.49
C ASN A 246 8.68 -11.95 11.33
N GLY A 247 7.46 -12.05 11.86
CA GLY A 247 6.46 -11.00 11.80
C GLY A 247 6.93 -9.68 12.38
N LYS A 248 7.70 -9.70 13.48
CA LYS A 248 8.16 -8.48 14.15
C LYS A 248 9.54 -8.00 13.72
N THR A 249 10.50 -8.91 13.48
CA THR A 249 11.92 -8.51 13.40
C THR A 249 12.45 -8.36 11.97
N GLN A 250 11.83 -8.99 10.97
CA GLN A 250 12.31 -8.95 9.59
C GLN A 250 12.36 -7.51 9.05
N ARG A 251 11.32 -6.72 9.29
CA ARG A 251 11.25 -5.31 8.92
C ARG A 251 10.19 -4.60 9.78
N PRO A 252 10.54 -4.13 10.98
CA PRO A 252 9.56 -3.65 11.96
C PRO A 252 8.83 -2.35 11.56
N SER A 253 9.34 -1.61 10.56
CA SER A 253 8.81 -0.29 10.16
C SER A 253 7.79 -0.33 9.02
N VAL A 254 7.30 -1.50 8.64
CA VAL A 254 6.30 -1.67 7.56
C VAL A 254 4.94 -2.06 8.13
N CYS A 255 3.88 -1.68 7.41
CA CYS A 255 2.50 -1.81 7.87
C CYS A 255 1.99 -3.25 8.08
N ASN A 256 2.65 -4.26 7.52
CA ASN A 256 2.31 -5.68 7.73
C ASN A 256 3.19 -6.36 8.78
N ALA A 257 4.02 -5.59 9.52
CA ALA A 257 4.74 -6.10 10.68
C ALA A 257 3.79 -6.32 11.86
N LEU A 258 4.08 -7.31 12.70
CA LEU A 258 3.30 -7.55 13.92
C LEU A 258 3.47 -6.38 14.90
N GLU A 259 2.35 -5.98 15.51
CA GLU A 259 2.32 -4.98 16.57
C GLU A 259 1.73 -5.53 17.86
N THR A 260 0.86 -6.55 17.78
CA THR A 260 0.25 -7.19 18.93
C THR A 260 0.25 -8.72 18.77
N ILE A 261 0.59 -9.45 19.85
CA ILE A 261 0.40 -10.90 19.95
C ILE A 261 -0.63 -11.19 21.04
N LEU A 262 -1.67 -11.93 20.68
CA LEU A 262 -2.65 -12.48 21.58
C LEU A 262 -2.31 -13.96 21.80
N ILE A 263 -2.36 -14.42 23.05
CA ILE A 263 -1.93 -15.78 23.39
C ILE A 263 -3.02 -16.41 24.23
N GLU A 264 -3.51 -17.59 23.80
CA GLU A 264 -4.44 -18.37 24.60
C GLU A 264 -3.76 -18.81 25.91
N LYS A 265 -4.52 -18.78 26.99
CA LYS A 265 -4.04 -18.95 28.36
C LYS A 265 -3.29 -20.25 28.61
N ASN A 266 -3.83 -21.40 28.17
CA ASN A 266 -3.17 -22.69 28.40
C ASN A 266 -1.87 -22.80 27.60
N TRP A 267 -1.84 -22.27 26.38
CA TRP A 267 -0.62 -22.20 25.60
C TRP A 267 0.42 -21.30 26.27
N PHE A 268 -0.02 -20.13 26.78
CA PHE A 268 0.85 -19.20 27.51
C PHE A 268 1.46 -19.85 28.76
N ASP A 269 0.67 -20.53 29.55
CA ASP A 269 1.13 -21.23 30.79
C ASP A 269 2.22 -22.28 30.49
N GLN A 270 2.16 -22.92 29.31
CA GLN A 270 3.11 -23.96 28.93
C GLN A 270 4.35 -23.42 28.19
N HIS A 271 4.19 -22.42 27.35
CA HIS A 271 5.19 -22.00 26.37
C HIS A 271 5.47 -20.50 26.34
N GLY A 272 4.67 -19.67 27.01
CA GLY A 272 4.74 -18.21 26.97
C GLY A 272 6.13 -17.66 27.29
N LEU A 273 6.77 -18.17 28.33
CA LEU A 273 8.12 -17.73 28.71
C LEU A 273 9.14 -17.91 27.57
N SER A 274 9.08 -19.03 26.87
CA SER A 274 9.99 -19.28 25.72
C SER A 274 9.80 -18.27 24.58
N LEU A 275 8.56 -17.85 24.30
CA LEU A 275 8.26 -16.84 23.30
C LEU A 275 8.76 -15.46 23.75
N LEU A 276 8.51 -15.08 25.01
CA LEU A 276 8.95 -13.80 25.58
C LEU A 276 10.48 -13.68 25.58
N GLU A 277 11.19 -14.73 25.96
CA GLU A 277 12.65 -14.81 25.89
C GLU A 277 13.16 -14.70 24.46
N ALA A 278 12.52 -15.37 23.50
CA ALA A 278 12.90 -15.31 22.10
C ALA A 278 12.76 -13.89 21.53
N LEU A 279 11.67 -13.19 21.83
CA LEU A 279 11.45 -11.79 21.42
C LEU A 279 12.48 -10.86 22.07
N HIS A 280 12.71 -11.00 23.38
CA HIS A 280 13.65 -10.17 24.12
C HIS A 280 15.10 -10.36 23.62
N ASN A 281 15.51 -11.60 23.35
CA ASN A 281 16.83 -11.91 22.80
C ASN A 281 17.05 -11.33 21.39
N ASN A 282 15.97 -11.01 20.68
CA ASN A 282 15.99 -10.30 19.40
C ASN A 282 15.76 -8.77 19.55
N ALA A 283 16.02 -8.23 20.74
CA ALA A 283 15.94 -6.81 21.08
C ALA A 283 14.52 -6.20 20.89
N VAL A 284 13.46 -7.03 21.00
CA VAL A 284 12.08 -6.54 20.97
C VAL A 284 11.68 -6.10 22.38
N GLU A 285 11.26 -4.84 22.50
CA GLU A 285 10.69 -4.28 23.72
C GLU A 285 9.23 -4.74 23.86
N ILE A 286 8.89 -5.34 24.98
CA ILE A 286 7.58 -5.99 25.21
C ILE A 286 6.73 -5.13 26.14
N TYR A 287 5.50 -4.84 25.73
CA TYR A 287 4.44 -4.25 26.53
C TYR A 287 3.38 -5.33 26.81
N GLY A 288 3.26 -5.76 28.05
CA GLY A 288 2.42 -6.90 28.43
C GLY A 288 1.23 -6.50 29.28
N ASP A 289 0.19 -7.31 29.24
CA ASP A 289 -0.85 -7.25 30.28
C ASP A 289 -0.28 -7.70 31.63
N HIS A 290 -1.13 -7.68 32.66
CA HIS A 290 -0.75 -8.07 34.01
C HIS A 290 -0.18 -9.51 34.11
N THR A 291 -0.72 -10.44 33.30
CA THR A 291 -0.28 -11.84 33.27
C THR A 291 1.14 -11.95 32.74
N VAL A 292 1.43 -11.30 31.62
CA VAL A 292 2.76 -11.24 30.99
C VAL A 292 3.77 -10.57 31.91
N CYS A 293 3.43 -9.44 32.52
CA CYS A 293 4.33 -8.69 33.42
C CYS A 293 4.62 -9.45 34.72
N SER A 294 3.70 -10.28 35.19
CA SER A 294 3.88 -11.08 36.40
C SER A 294 4.91 -12.21 36.22
N CYS A 295 5.09 -12.73 35.01
CA CYS A 295 6.02 -13.83 34.77
C CYS A 295 7.32 -13.38 34.02
N PHE A 296 7.38 -12.18 33.46
CA PHE A 296 8.53 -11.71 32.68
C PHE A 296 8.94 -10.29 33.08
N SER A 297 9.99 -10.16 33.86
CA SER A 297 10.43 -8.90 34.48
C SER A 297 10.95 -7.84 33.49
N PHE A 298 11.23 -8.21 32.24
CA PHE A 298 11.64 -7.26 31.20
C PHE A 298 10.43 -6.67 30.43
N ALA A 299 9.22 -7.20 30.64
CA ALA A 299 8.01 -6.62 30.09
C ALA A 299 7.62 -5.36 30.86
N LYS A 300 7.12 -4.35 30.13
CA LYS A 300 6.49 -3.15 30.68
C LYS A 300 4.99 -3.31 30.66
N GLU A 301 4.30 -2.70 31.61
CA GLU A 301 2.84 -2.75 31.65
C GLU A 301 2.25 -2.00 30.45
N ALA A 302 1.39 -2.69 29.68
CA ALA A 302 0.68 -2.11 28.55
C ALA A 302 -0.47 -1.24 29.06
N THR A 303 -0.67 -0.11 28.39
CA THR A 303 -1.82 0.77 28.57
C THR A 303 -2.86 0.51 27.48
N GLU A 304 -4.07 1.07 27.63
CA GLU A 304 -5.11 0.99 26.60
C GLU A 304 -4.64 1.54 25.23
N GLU A 305 -3.77 2.55 25.23
CA GLU A 305 -3.22 3.16 24.00
C GLU A 305 -2.28 2.19 23.28
N ASP A 306 -1.57 1.33 24.00
CA ASP A 306 -0.65 0.35 23.41
C ASP A 306 -1.37 -0.63 22.49
N TRP A 307 -2.63 -1.00 22.82
CA TRP A 307 -3.43 -1.89 21.97
C TRP A 307 -3.82 -1.27 20.63
N TYR A 308 -3.91 0.05 20.52
CA TYR A 308 -4.18 0.80 19.29
C TYR A 308 -2.91 1.20 18.53
N THR A 309 -1.72 0.95 19.09
CA THR A 309 -0.47 1.55 18.61
C THR A 309 0.20 0.72 17.55
N GLU A 310 0.42 1.31 16.36
CA GLU A 310 1.40 0.85 15.39
C GLU A 310 2.78 1.42 15.77
N TYR A 311 3.60 0.64 16.47
CA TYR A 311 4.92 1.09 16.94
C TYR A 311 5.91 1.36 15.80
N SER A 312 5.79 0.61 14.70
CA SER A 312 6.73 0.68 13.56
C SER A 312 8.21 0.56 13.99
N ALA A 313 8.49 -0.18 15.05
CA ALA A 313 9.79 -0.36 15.71
C ALA A 313 9.89 -1.77 16.30
N LEU A 314 11.04 -2.13 16.88
CA LEU A 314 11.21 -3.37 17.64
C LEU A 314 10.51 -3.28 19.01
N LYS A 315 9.18 -3.09 18.96
CA LYS A 315 8.28 -3.02 20.09
C LYS A 315 7.03 -3.82 19.78
N ILE A 316 6.45 -4.46 20.77
CA ILE A 316 5.26 -5.30 20.58
C ILE A 316 4.40 -5.32 21.84
N SER A 317 3.07 -5.31 21.66
CA SER A 317 2.11 -5.56 22.73
C SER A 317 1.80 -7.05 22.83
N ILE A 318 1.66 -7.58 24.05
CA ILE A 318 1.31 -9.00 24.28
C ILE A 318 0.22 -9.08 25.33
N LYS A 319 -0.87 -9.79 24.99
CA LYS A 319 -2.00 -10.01 25.88
C LYS A 319 -2.39 -11.48 25.92
N VAL A 320 -2.66 -11.98 27.13
CA VAL A 320 -3.24 -13.31 27.32
C VAL A 320 -4.76 -13.22 27.20
N VAL A 321 -5.35 -14.12 26.42
CA VAL A 321 -6.79 -14.19 26.13
C VAL A 321 -7.33 -15.57 26.48
N GLU A 322 -8.64 -15.66 26.71
CA GLU A 322 -9.26 -16.92 27.14
C GLU A 322 -9.43 -17.89 25.96
N ASP A 323 -9.82 -17.40 24.78
CA ASP A 323 -10.09 -18.24 23.61
C ASP A 323 -10.04 -17.46 22.30
N VAL A 324 -10.36 -18.14 21.19
CA VAL A 324 -10.41 -17.57 19.84
C VAL A 324 -11.47 -16.45 19.71
N ILE A 325 -12.57 -16.50 20.46
CA ILE A 325 -13.63 -15.48 20.41
C ILE A 325 -13.15 -14.18 21.05
N ASP A 326 -12.47 -14.28 22.18
CA ASP A 326 -11.85 -13.13 22.85
C ASP A 326 -10.78 -12.50 21.96
N ALA A 327 -9.95 -13.32 21.30
CA ALA A 327 -8.96 -12.85 20.34
C ALA A 327 -9.62 -12.10 19.16
N ILE A 328 -10.67 -12.65 18.54
CA ILE A 328 -11.41 -11.99 17.45
C ILE A 328 -12.01 -10.67 17.93
N SER A 329 -12.60 -10.63 19.13
CA SER A 329 -13.16 -9.42 19.71
C SER A 329 -12.13 -8.34 19.91
N HIS A 330 -10.95 -8.69 20.42
CA HIS A 330 -9.83 -7.78 20.60
C HIS A 330 -9.34 -7.23 19.25
N ILE A 331 -9.09 -8.09 18.26
CA ILE A 331 -8.61 -7.71 16.94
C ILE A 331 -9.60 -6.77 16.24
N ASN A 332 -10.90 -7.10 16.29
CA ASN A 332 -11.92 -6.26 15.64
C ASN A 332 -12.10 -4.91 16.34
N THR A 333 -11.69 -4.79 17.62
CA THR A 333 -11.73 -3.53 18.39
C THR A 333 -10.51 -2.66 18.14
N TYR A 334 -9.31 -3.24 18.18
CA TYR A 334 -8.03 -2.50 18.20
C TYR A 334 -7.30 -2.52 16.87
N GLY A 335 -7.57 -3.52 16.02
CA GLY A 335 -6.93 -3.70 14.73
C GLY A 335 -7.30 -2.62 13.71
N THR A 336 -6.41 -2.43 12.74
CA THR A 336 -6.59 -1.48 11.63
C THR A 336 -7.16 -2.14 10.38
N LYS A 337 -7.62 -3.39 10.47
CA LYS A 337 -8.18 -4.20 9.37
C LYS A 337 -7.18 -4.50 8.26
N HIS A 338 -5.90 -4.55 8.60
CA HIS A 338 -4.83 -4.74 7.63
C HIS A 338 -4.50 -6.22 7.41
N SER A 339 -3.79 -6.83 8.34
CA SER A 339 -3.31 -8.23 8.22
C SER A 339 -3.27 -8.88 9.59
N GLU A 340 -3.98 -9.98 9.73
CA GLU A 340 -4.15 -10.67 11.01
C GLU A 340 -3.86 -12.16 10.83
N ALA A 341 -3.31 -12.82 11.82
CA ALA A 341 -2.94 -14.22 11.70
C ALA A 341 -3.36 -15.04 12.95
N ILE A 342 -3.69 -16.31 12.73
CA ILE A 342 -3.85 -17.31 13.78
C ILE A 342 -2.83 -18.43 13.57
N ILE A 343 -2.28 -18.94 14.67
CA ILE A 343 -1.51 -20.18 14.67
C ILE A 343 -2.30 -21.22 15.46
N THR A 344 -2.70 -22.30 14.81
CA THR A 344 -3.51 -23.35 15.42
C THR A 344 -3.46 -24.63 14.60
N GLU A 345 -3.57 -25.78 15.25
CA GLU A 345 -3.85 -27.08 14.64
C GLU A 345 -5.36 -27.41 14.69
N ASN A 346 -6.15 -26.62 15.42
CA ASN A 346 -7.60 -26.76 15.46
C ASN A 346 -8.27 -26.10 14.25
N LYS A 347 -8.81 -26.91 13.34
CA LYS A 347 -9.45 -26.45 12.10
C LYS A 347 -10.70 -25.61 12.34
N GLU A 348 -11.47 -25.91 13.42
CA GLU A 348 -12.68 -25.15 13.74
C GLU A 348 -12.32 -23.74 14.20
N ASN A 349 -11.28 -23.59 15.05
CA ASN A 349 -10.77 -22.30 15.47
C ASN A 349 -10.16 -21.53 14.30
N ALA A 350 -9.47 -22.21 13.38
CA ALA A 350 -8.93 -21.57 12.16
C ALA A 350 -10.05 -20.97 11.30
N GLU A 351 -11.10 -21.73 10.97
CA GLU A 351 -12.23 -21.27 10.16
C GLU A 351 -13.01 -20.14 10.86
N LEU A 352 -13.21 -20.26 12.19
CA LEU A 352 -13.86 -19.24 12.99
C LEU A 352 -13.08 -17.92 12.95
N PHE A 353 -11.76 -17.98 13.11
CA PHE A 353 -10.88 -16.82 13.04
C PHE A 353 -10.87 -16.20 11.64
N LEU A 354 -10.68 -17.02 10.60
CA LEU A 354 -10.66 -16.55 9.19
C LEU A 354 -11.95 -15.85 8.79
N SER A 355 -13.10 -16.31 9.29
CA SER A 355 -14.41 -15.73 8.99
C SER A 355 -14.80 -14.58 9.92
N GLY A 356 -14.34 -14.60 11.18
CA GLY A 356 -14.74 -13.66 12.23
C GLY A 356 -13.92 -12.38 12.28
N VAL A 357 -12.68 -12.40 11.77
CA VAL A 357 -11.78 -11.23 11.79
C VAL A 357 -12.04 -10.34 10.57
N ASP A 358 -12.32 -9.06 10.84
CA ASP A 358 -12.55 -8.05 9.79
C ASP A 358 -11.22 -7.41 9.34
N ALA A 359 -10.45 -8.12 8.51
CA ALA A 359 -9.20 -7.61 7.95
C ALA A 359 -9.11 -7.84 6.43
N ALA A 360 -8.19 -7.14 5.78
CA ALA A 360 -7.94 -7.26 4.35
C ALA A 360 -7.25 -8.58 3.99
N ALA A 361 -6.38 -9.07 4.88
CA ALA A 361 -5.74 -10.37 4.78
C ALA A 361 -5.80 -11.08 6.14
N VAL A 362 -6.26 -12.34 6.14
CA VAL A 362 -6.31 -13.17 7.35
C VAL A 362 -5.60 -14.48 7.06
N TYR A 363 -4.68 -14.85 7.94
CA TYR A 363 -3.75 -15.96 7.74
C TYR A 363 -3.98 -17.07 8.75
N HIS A 364 -3.85 -18.30 8.29
CA HIS A 364 -3.72 -19.49 9.12
C HIS A 364 -2.32 -20.06 8.97
N ASN A 365 -1.58 -20.17 10.07
CA ASN A 365 -0.23 -20.74 10.14
C ASN A 365 0.78 -20.07 9.19
N ALA A 366 0.67 -18.76 9.00
CA ALA A 366 1.59 -17.99 8.16
C ALA A 366 1.80 -16.57 8.71
N SER A 367 2.95 -15.98 8.37
CA SER A 367 3.32 -14.63 8.78
C SER A 367 2.50 -13.56 8.06
N THR A 368 2.08 -12.51 8.78
CA THR A 368 1.45 -11.32 8.19
C THR A 368 2.35 -10.59 7.18
N ARG A 369 3.66 -10.87 7.20
CA ARG A 369 4.65 -10.32 6.27
C ARG A 369 4.40 -10.69 4.80
N PHE A 370 3.60 -11.71 4.54
CA PHE A 370 3.19 -12.07 3.18
C PHE A 370 2.14 -11.13 2.57
N THR A 371 1.56 -10.19 3.33
CA THR A 371 0.67 -9.17 2.74
C THR A 371 1.47 -8.14 1.95
N ASP A 372 1.86 -8.51 0.75
CA ASP A 372 2.73 -7.73 -0.14
C ASP A 372 2.35 -8.06 -1.59
N GLY A 373 2.40 -7.05 -2.49
CA GLY A 373 2.03 -7.25 -3.88
C GLY A 373 2.90 -8.26 -4.63
N PHE A 374 4.20 -8.33 -4.34
CA PHE A 374 5.10 -9.31 -4.97
C PHE A 374 4.83 -10.72 -4.44
N GLU A 375 4.65 -10.88 -3.12
CA GLU A 375 4.34 -12.17 -2.49
C GLU A 375 2.98 -12.72 -2.97
N PHE A 376 1.99 -11.85 -3.22
CA PHE A 376 0.68 -12.24 -3.76
C PHE A 376 0.68 -12.44 -5.28
N GLY A 377 1.81 -12.20 -5.97
CA GLY A 377 1.91 -12.32 -7.42
C GLY A 377 1.29 -11.15 -8.19
N TYR A 378 0.95 -10.06 -7.53
CA TYR A 378 0.42 -8.86 -8.18
C TYR A 378 1.52 -7.92 -8.70
N GLY A 379 2.78 -8.19 -8.36
CA GLY A 379 3.92 -7.33 -8.66
C GLY A 379 3.96 -6.08 -7.76
N ALA A 380 4.34 -4.95 -8.34
CA ALA A 380 4.35 -3.68 -7.62
C ALA A 380 2.94 -3.29 -7.14
N GLU A 381 2.90 -2.62 -6.00
CA GLU A 381 1.66 -2.11 -5.41
C GLU A 381 1.78 -0.62 -5.07
N ILE A 382 0.67 0.09 -5.12
CA ILE A 382 0.58 1.48 -4.64
C ILE A 382 0.52 1.53 -3.11
N GLY A 383 0.04 0.48 -2.50
CA GLY A 383 -0.14 0.31 -1.06
C GLY A 383 -1.18 -0.75 -0.76
N ILE A 384 -1.48 -0.93 0.53
CA ILE A 384 -2.45 -1.91 1.01
C ILE A 384 -3.66 -1.16 1.53
N SER A 385 -4.83 -1.41 0.92
CA SER A 385 -6.08 -0.78 1.35
C SER A 385 -6.80 -1.62 2.39
N THR A 386 -7.28 -0.97 3.43
CA THR A 386 -8.07 -1.60 4.51
C THR A 386 -9.57 -1.32 4.38
N GLN A 387 -9.98 -0.49 3.41
CA GLN A 387 -11.38 -0.18 3.16
C GLN A 387 -12.12 -1.35 2.47
N LYS A 388 -13.46 -1.32 2.53
CA LYS A 388 -14.31 -2.37 1.93
C LYS A 388 -14.85 -2.01 0.55
N LEU A 389 -14.85 -0.72 0.20
CA LEU A 389 -15.33 -0.24 -1.10
C LEU A 389 -14.18 -0.16 -2.10
N HIS A 390 -14.39 -0.70 -3.29
CA HIS A 390 -13.46 -0.80 -4.40
C HIS A 390 -12.30 -1.76 -4.11
N ALA A 391 -11.09 -1.26 -3.75
CA ALA A 391 -9.92 -2.10 -3.49
C ALA A 391 -9.77 -2.43 -2.00
N ARG A 392 -9.47 -3.69 -1.67
CA ARG A 392 -9.11 -4.17 -0.34
C ARG A 392 -7.90 -5.09 -0.44
N GLY A 393 -6.91 -4.92 0.44
CA GLY A 393 -5.64 -5.63 0.37
C GLY A 393 -4.60 -4.94 -0.52
N PRO A 394 -3.56 -5.66 -0.98
CA PRO A 394 -2.51 -5.12 -1.84
C PRO A 394 -3.06 -4.58 -3.16
N MET A 395 -2.80 -3.31 -3.45
CA MET A 395 -3.33 -2.62 -4.62
C MET A 395 -2.36 -2.69 -5.81
N GLY A 396 -2.35 -3.83 -6.49
CA GLY A 396 -1.70 -4.01 -7.78
C GLY A 396 -2.54 -3.47 -8.95
N LEU A 397 -2.23 -3.92 -10.17
CA LEU A 397 -2.85 -3.42 -11.42
C LEU A 397 -4.38 -3.49 -11.42
N ASN A 398 -4.98 -4.59 -10.94
CA ASN A 398 -6.44 -4.77 -10.94
C ASN A 398 -7.16 -3.71 -10.10
N ALA A 399 -6.57 -3.31 -8.97
CA ALA A 399 -7.12 -2.28 -8.09
C ALA A 399 -7.16 -0.89 -8.73
N LEU A 400 -6.40 -0.67 -9.80
CA LEU A 400 -6.34 0.61 -10.54
C LEU A 400 -7.24 0.61 -11.77
N THR A 401 -8.20 -0.31 -11.82
CA THR A 401 -9.24 -0.38 -12.86
C THR A 401 -10.62 -0.25 -12.25
N SER A 402 -11.56 0.11 -13.08
CA SER A 402 -12.99 0.09 -12.81
C SER A 402 -13.68 -0.79 -13.84
N VAL A 403 -15.01 -0.81 -13.87
CA VAL A 403 -15.77 -1.57 -14.85
C VAL A 403 -16.72 -0.69 -15.63
N LYS A 404 -16.95 -1.07 -16.91
CA LYS A 404 -17.89 -0.40 -17.81
C LYS A 404 -18.71 -1.45 -18.54
N TYR A 405 -19.99 -1.16 -18.76
CA TYR A 405 -20.87 -2.01 -19.53
C TYR A 405 -20.82 -1.63 -21.01
N PHE A 406 -20.53 -2.60 -21.86
CA PHE A 406 -20.59 -2.55 -23.31
C PHE A 406 -21.83 -3.32 -23.75
N ILE A 407 -22.79 -2.61 -24.35
CA ILE A 407 -24.08 -3.17 -24.70
C ILE A 407 -24.16 -3.17 -26.22
N TYR A 408 -24.35 -4.35 -26.80
CA TYR A 408 -24.49 -4.58 -28.23
C TYR A 408 -25.93 -4.96 -28.54
N GLY A 409 -26.54 -4.22 -29.41
CA GLY A 409 -27.92 -4.42 -29.85
C GLY A 409 -28.06 -4.31 -31.37
N ASP A 410 -29.26 -4.65 -31.84
CA ASP A 410 -29.71 -4.55 -33.21
C ASP A 410 -31.11 -3.92 -33.26
N GLY A 411 -31.21 -2.70 -32.68
CA GLY A 411 -32.46 -1.91 -32.67
C GLY A 411 -33.46 -2.24 -31.56
N GLN A 412 -33.06 -3.01 -30.53
CA GLN A 412 -33.95 -3.32 -29.42
C GLN A 412 -34.41 -2.06 -28.64
N VAL A 413 -35.70 -2.01 -28.32
CA VAL A 413 -36.30 -0.99 -27.49
C VAL A 413 -36.92 -1.58 -26.22
N ARG A 414 -36.91 -0.83 -25.14
CA ARG A 414 -37.61 -1.21 -23.91
C ARG A 414 -39.12 -0.98 -24.10
N LYS A 415 -39.89 -2.06 -23.91
CA LYS A 415 -41.36 -2.01 -23.89
C LYS A 415 -41.87 -1.55 -22.54
#